data_7113e86ef6ee081cf9472d348f948ac1
#
_entry.id   7113e86ef6ee081cf9472d348f948ac1
#
_cell.length_a   1.000
_cell.length_b   1.000
_cell.length_c   1.000
_cell.angle_alpha   90.00
_cell.angle_beta   90.00
_cell.angle_gamma   90.00
#
_symmetry.space_group_name_H-M   'P 1'
#
loop_
_entity.id
_entity.type
_entity.pdbx_description
1 polymer ?
#
loop_
_entity_poly.entity_id
_entity_poly.type
_entity_poly.pdbx_seq_one_letter_code
_entity_poly.pdbx_strand_id
1 'polypeptide(L)'
;SISNTAEYGEYVTGPRIITDETKAEMKRVLEDIQSGRFTRDWMLENKVRQANFKATRRRNAAHPIEKVGEELRGMMPWIGANRLVDKDKN
;
A
#
# COMPACT_ATOMS: atom_id res chain seq x y z
N SER A 1 17.54 5.41 -21.20
CA SER A 1 17.18 6.58 -22.01
C SER A 1 15.70 6.52 -22.38
N ILE A 2 15.05 7.67 -22.42
CA ILE A 2 13.64 7.80 -22.77
C ILE A 2 13.50 8.73 -23.99
N SER A 3 12.36 8.65 -24.68
CA SER A 3 12.08 9.53 -25.81
C SER A 3 11.73 10.94 -25.32
N ASN A 4 11.90 11.95 -26.21
CA ASN A 4 11.51 13.33 -25.91
C ASN A 4 10.03 13.45 -25.54
N THR A 5 9.17 12.65 -26.16
CA THR A 5 7.73 12.63 -25.84
C THR A 5 7.48 12.14 -24.42
N ALA A 6 8.17 11.10 -23.98
CA ALA A 6 8.06 10.59 -22.62
C ALA A 6 8.57 11.60 -21.60
N GLU A 7 9.71 12.23 -21.86
CA GLU A 7 10.28 13.28 -21.01
C GLU A 7 9.32 14.47 -20.88
N TYR A 8 8.76 14.94 -21.99
CA TYR A 8 7.77 16.01 -21.97
C TYR A 8 6.54 15.62 -21.14
N GLY A 9 6.03 14.40 -21.32
CA GLY A 9 4.91 13.87 -20.54
C GLY A 9 5.18 13.88 -19.04
N GLU A 10 6.39 13.49 -18.65
CA GLU A 10 6.83 13.55 -17.24
C GLU A 10 6.76 14.99 -16.70
N TYR A 11 7.29 15.95 -17.43
CA TYR A 11 7.33 17.36 -17.00
C TYR A 11 5.94 17.99 -16.84
N VAL A 12 5.00 17.67 -17.72
CA VAL A 12 3.66 18.27 -17.70
C VAL A 12 2.66 17.50 -16.84
N THR A 13 2.89 16.23 -16.61
CA THR A 13 1.95 15.35 -15.88
C THR A 13 2.40 15.09 -14.46
N GLY A 14 3.70 14.89 -14.22
CA GLY A 14 4.24 14.60 -12.90
C GLY A 14 3.79 15.59 -11.84
N PRO A 15 3.97 16.89 -12.02
CA PRO A 15 3.56 17.90 -11.04
C PRO A 15 2.05 18.01 -10.79
N ARG A 16 1.23 17.48 -11.70
CA ARG A 16 -0.23 17.44 -11.50
C ARG A 16 -0.65 16.34 -10.52
N ILE A 17 0.15 15.30 -10.39
CA ILE A 17 -0.14 14.14 -9.55
C ILE A 17 0.67 14.20 -8.26
N ILE A 18 1.98 14.43 -8.39
CA ILE A 18 2.88 14.58 -7.23
C ILE A 18 3.07 16.06 -6.97
N THR A 19 2.21 16.61 -6.13
CA THR A 19 2.15 18.03 -5.78
C THR A 19 2.93 18.33 -4.49
N ASP A 20 3.08 19.61 -4.16
CA ASP A 20 3.66 20.01 -2.87
C ASP A 20 2.83 19.50 -1.69
N GLU A 21 1.50 19.42 -1.84
CA GLU A 21 0.63 18.82 -0.83
C GLU A 21 0.91 17.34 -0.63
N THR A 22 1.24 16.60 -1.68
CA THR A 22 1.66 15.20 -1.58
C THR A 22 2.91 15.07 -0.68
N LYS A 23 3.90 15.93 -0.90
CA LYS A 23 5.12 15.98 -0.08
C LYS A 23 4.82 16.34 1.38
N ALA A 24 3.95 17.32 1.59
CA ALA A 24 3.54 17.74 2.93
C ALA A 24 2.85 16.60 3.67
N GLU A 25 2.00 15.84 2.98
CA GLU A 25 1.36 14.65 3.55
C GLU A 25 2.35 13.56 3.93
N MET A 26 3.37 13.34 3.11
CA MET A 26 4.44 12.39 3.44
C MET A 26 5.17 12.78 4.74
N LYS A 27 5.40 14.07 4.95
CA LYS A 27 5.97 14.57 6.21
C LYS A 27 5.05 14.33 7.40
N ARG A 28 3.74 14.57 7.23
CA ARG A 28 2.75 14.29 8.29
C ARG A 28 2.71 12.81 8.66
N VAL A 29 2.77 11.93 7.68
CA VAL A 29 2.85 10.49 7.92
C VAL A 29 4.11 10.13 8.72
N LEU A 30 5.25 10.69 8.38
CA LEU A 30 6.48 10.48 9.13
C LEU A 30 6.35 10.98 10.58
N GLU A 31 5.76 12.15 10.79
CA GLU A 31 5.49 12.69 12.12
C GLU A 31 4.59 11.77 12.95
N ASP A 32 3.56 11.19 12.33
CA ASP A 32 2.68 10.23 13.00
C ASP A 32 3.45 8.99 13.50
N ILE A 33 4.42 8.54 12.71
CA ILE A 33 5.29 7.42 13.10
C ILE A 33 6.23 7.83 14.23
N GLN A 34 6.92 8.95 14.08
CA GLN A 34 7.94 9.41 15.04
C GLN A 34 7.33 9.82 16.38
N SER A 35 6.13 10.39 16.39
CA SER A 35 5.43 10.80 17.62
C SER A 35 4.79 9.63 18.38
N GLY A 36 4.73 8.44 17.79
CA GLY A 36 4.03 7.29 18.35
C GLY A 36 2.53 7.27 18.08
N ARG A 37 2.01 8.23 17.31
CA ARG A 37 0.58 8.31 16.98
C ARG A 37 0.12 7.09 16.19
N PHE A 38 0.90 6.66 15.19
CA PHE A 38 0.61 5.45 14.44
C PHE A 38 0.54 4.22 15.35
N THR A 39 1.52 4.05 16.23
CA THR A 39 1.56 2.93 17.19
C THR A 39 0.37 2.95 18.13
N ARG A 40 0.02 4.14 18.65
CA ARG A 40 -1.17 4.29 19.51
C ARG A 40 -2.44 3.83 18.79
N ASP A 41 -2.64 4.28 17.57
CA ASP A 41 -3.84 3.95 16.80
C ASP A 41 -3.92 2.45 16.51
N TRP A 42 -2.80 1.82 16.19
CA TRP A 42 -2.73 0.38 15.98
C TRP A 42 -3.03 -0.40 17.28
N MET A 43 -2.50 0.05 18.40
CA MET A 43 -2.78 -0.57 19.71
C MET A 43 -4.26 -0.46 20.06
N LEU A 44 -4.89 0.68 19.81
CA LEU A 44 -6.33 0.88 20.03
C LEU A 44 -7.16 -0.01 19.10
N GLU A 45 -6.75 -0.16 17.84
CA GLU A 45 -7.41 -1.05 16.88
C GLU A 45 -7.36 -2.51 17.38
N ASN A 46 -6.24 -2.94 17.94
CA ASN A 46 -6.12 -4.28 18.54
C ASN A 46 -7.05 -4.45 19.75
N LYS A 47 -7.24 -3.42 20.57
CA LYS A 47 -8.16 -3.47 21.73
C LYS A 47 -9.61 -3.70 21.31
N VAL A 48 -10.03 -3.19 20.15
CA VAL A 48 -11.36 -3.44 19.58
C VAL A 48 -11.37 -4.65 18.65
N ARG A 49 -10.43 -5.58 18.84
CA ARG A 49 -10.31 -6.84 18.11
C ARG A 49 -10.11 -6.66 16.61
N GLN A 50 -9.44 -5.58 16.19
CA GLN A 50 -9.15 -5.30 14.80
C GLN A 50 -10.40 -5.16 13.92
N ALA A 51 -11.47 -4.59 14.46
CA ALA A 51 -12.75 -4.49 13.77
C ALA A 51 -12.63 -3.76 12.42
N ASN A 52 -11.97 -2.59 12.40
CA ASN A 52 -11.77 -1.81 11.17
C ASN A 52 -10.76 -2.47 10.22
N PHE A 53 -9.67 -2.99 10.77
CA PHE A 53 -8.64 -3.67 10.00
C PHE A 53 -9.20 -4.89 9.26
N LYS A 54 -9.94 -5.74 9.95
CA LYS A 54 -10.55 -6.93 9.36
C LYS A 54 -11.63 -6.58 8.34
N ALA A 55 -12.46 -5.56 8.62
CA ALA A 55 -13.48 -5.10 7.69
C ALA A 55 -12.85 -4.57 6.38
N THR A 56 -11.79 -3.78 6.49
CA THR A 56 -11.05 -3.27 5.34
C THR A 56 -10.41 -4.39 4.54
N ARG A 57 -9.81 -5.36 5.23
CA ARG A 57 -9.23 -6.55 4.59
C ARG A 57 -10.27 -7.30 3.77
N ARG A 58 -11.48 -7.52 4.31
CA ARG A 58 -12.56 -8.19 3.59
C ARG A 58 -13.00 -7.42 2.35
N ARG A 59 -13.18 -6.09 2.46
CA ARG A 59 -13.56 -5.26 1.31
C ARG A 59 -12.50 -5.31 0.22
N ASN A 60 -11.23 -5.21 0.59
CA ASN A 60 -10.13 -5.22 -0.37
C ASN A 60 -9.96 -6.58 -1.03
N ALA A 61 -10.17 -7.67 -0.28
CA ALA A 61 -10.12 -9.03 -0.82
C ALA A 61 -11.22 -9.30 -1.86
N ALA A 62 -12.33 -8.57 -1.78
CA ALA A 62 -13.42 -8.68 -2.76
C ALA A 62 -13.18 -7.87 -4.04
N HIS A 63 -12.13 -7.04 -4.08
CA HIS A 63 -11.82 -6.25 -5.27
C HIS A 63 -11.39 -7.18 -6.43
N PRO A 64 -11.86 -6.92 -7.67
CA PRO A 64 -11.52 -7.77 -8.84
C PRO A 64 -10.02 -7.93 -9.09
N ILE A 65 -9.21 -6.96 -8.69
CA ILE A 65 -7.74 -7.03 -8.84
C ILE A 65 -7.13 -8.22 -8.08
N GLU A 66 -7.73 -8.62 -6.97
CA GLU A 66 -7.22 -9.74 -6.17
C GLU A 66 -7.36 -11.07 -6.92
N LYS A 67 -8.49 -11.25 -7.60
CA LYS A 67 -8.72 -12.44 -8.45
C LYS A 67 -7.74 -12.48 -9.62
N VAL A 68 -7.56 -11.35 -10.30
CA VAL A 68 -6.60 -11.24 -11.41
C VAL A 68 -5.18 -11.51 -10.91
N GLY A 69 -4.82 -10.93 -9.77
CA GLY A 69 -3.50 -11.14 -9.16
C GLY A 69 -3.25 -12.61 -8.81
N GLU A 70 -4.26 -13.31 -8.30
CA GLU A 70 -4.18 -14.73 -7.99
C GLU A 70 -3.95 -15.57 -9.25
N GLU A 71 -4.71 -15.30 -10.31
CA GLU A 71 -4.55 -15.97 -11.60
C GLU A 71 -3.14 -15.77 -12.18
N LEU A 72 -2.63 -14.54 -12.13
CA LEU A 72 -1.28 -14.22 -12.62
C LEU A 72 -0.20 -14.91 -11.79
N ARG A 73 -0.31 -14.90 -10.47
CA ARG A 73 0.63 -15.59 -9.58
C ARG A 73 0.60 -17.11 -9.79
N GLY A 74 -0.56 -17.67 -10.12
CA GLY A 74 -0.69 -19.10 -10.47
C GLY A 74 0.12 -19.49 -11.68
N MET A 75 0.42 -18.56 -12.60
CA MET A 75 1.28 -18.76 -13.76
C MET A 75 2.78 -18.73 -13.41
N MET A 76 3.12 -18.34 -12.19
CA MET A 76 4.49 -18.15 -11.70
C MET A 76 4.72 -18.98 -10.43
N PRO A 77 4.90 -20.33 -10.55
CA PRO A 77 4.93 -21.22 -9.39
C PRO A 77 6.07 -20.94 -8.41
N TRP A 78 7.17 -20.32 -8.87
CA TRP A 78 8.29 -19.95 -8.01
C TRP A 78 7.94 -18.87 -6.96
N ILE A 79 6.90 -18.06 -7.17
CA ILE A 79 6.48 -17.03 -6.21
C ILE A 79 5.93 -17.67 -4.93
N GLY A 80 5.17 -18.75 -5.06
CA GLY A 80 4.61 -19.47 -3.92
C GLY A 80 5.65 -20.20 -3.08
N ALA A 81 6.78 -20.61 -3.69
CA ALA A 81 7.84 -21.34 -3.01
C ALA A 81 8.71 -20.49 -2.08
N ASN A 82 8.68 -19.15 -2.22
CA ASN A 82 9.54 -18.22 -1.50
C ASN A 82 8.75 -17.29 -0.56
N ARG A 83 7.73 -17.78 0.12
CA ARG A 83 6.99 -17.01 1.10
C ARG A 83 7.86 -16.68 2.32
N LEU A 84 8.11 -15.38 2.52
CA LEU A 84 8.91 -14.89 3.66
C LEU A 84 8.05 -14.55 4.88
N VAL A 85 6.74 -14.37 4.72
CA VAL A 85 5.85 -13.94 5.79
C VAL A 85 4.79 -15.01 6.05
N ASP A 86 4.71 -15.44 7.30
CA ASP A 86 3.66 -16.30 7.80
C ASP A 86 2.60 -15.40 8.49
N LYS A 87 1.46 -15.20 7.82
CA LYS A 87 0.40 -14.32 8.34
C LYS A 87 -0.33 -14.88 9.55
N ASP A 88 -0.20 -16.17 9.82
CA ASP A 88 -0.83 -16.79 10.98
C ASP A 88 -0.04 -16.50 12.26
N LYS A 89 1.22 -16.08 12.11
CA LYS A 89 2.12 -15.77 13.23
C LYS A 89 2.27 -14.27 13.50
N ASN A 90 1.69 -13.42 12.67
CA ASN A 90 1.79 -11.97 12.82
C ASN A 90 0.47 -11.35 13.25
#